data_aa80e63273dd2f8b41d05b2be9789988
#
_entry.id   aa80e63273dd2f8b41d05b2be9789988
#
_cell.length_a   1.000
_cell.length_b   1.000
_cell.length_c   1.000
_cell.angle_alpha   90.00
_cell.angle_beta   90.00
_cell.angle_gamma   90.00
#
_symmetry.space_group_name_H-M   'P 1'
#
loop_
_entity.id
_entity.type
_entity.pdbx_description
1 polymer ?
#
loop_
_entity_poly.entity_id
_entity_poly.type
_entity_poly.pdbx_seq_one_letter_code
_entity_poly.pdbx_strand_id
1 'polypeptide(L)'
;MSVEPGKWGVIYNPKAGTRKVQKRWKEIKEYMDSKGVSYDYVQSEGFGSVERLAGILANNGYRTIVVVGGDGALNDAINGIMSSNAEKKEEIAIGIIPNGIGNDFARYWELNLEYKLSLIHISE
;
A
#
# COMPACT_ATOMS: atom_id res chain seq x y z
N MET A 1 -1.63 -6.21 19.35
CA MET A 1 -0.72 -7.19 18.78
C MET A 1 0.19 -6.51 17.78
N SER A 2 1.48 -6.73 17.90
CA SER A 2 2.43 -6.05 17.04
C SER A 2 2.68 -6.83 15.75
N VAL A 3 2.95 -6.10 14.70
CA VAL A 3 3.30 -6.66 13.40
C VAL A 3 4.82 -6.80 13.33
N GLU A 4 5.31 -7.81 12.64
CA GLU A 4 6.75 -7.98 12.46
C GLU A 4 7.39 -6.72 11.89
N PRO A 5 8.55 -6.31 12.40
CA PRO A 5 9.23 -5.14 11.84
C PRO A 5 9.49 -5.31 10.35
N GLY A 6 9.23 -4.26 9.59
CA GLY A 6 9.46 -4.28 8.16
C GLY A 6 8.36 -4.92 7.33
N LYS A 7 7.32 -5.45 7.95
CA LYS A 7 6.22 -6.04 7.20
C LYS A 7 5.32 -4.95 6.63
N TRP A 8 5.02 -5.06 5.35
CA TRP A 8 4.17 -4.08 4.68
C TRP A 8 2.70 -4.43 4.85
N GLY A 9 1.85 -3.41 4.94
CA GLY A 9 0.41 -3.56 4.79
C GLY A 9 0.03 -3.03 3.42
N VAL A 10 -0.45 -3.90 2.55
CA VAL A 10 -0.75 -3.54 1.16
C VAL A 10 -2.27 -3.48 0.98
N ILE A 11 -2.74 -2.37 0.43
CA ILE A 11 -4.16 -2.21 0.11
C ILE A 11 -4.30 -2.26 -1.40
N TYR A 12 -5.00 -3.28 -1.89
CA TYR A 12 -5.26 -3.42 -3.30
C TYR A 12 -6.65 -2.85 -3.60
N ASN A 13 -6.69 -1.85 -4.47
CA ASN A 13 -7.92 -1.19 -4.86
C ASN A 13 -8.21 -1.49 -6.33
N PRO A 14 -9.01 -2.51 -6.64
CA PRO A 14 -9.21 -2.96 -8.02
C PRO A 14 -10.16 -2.10 -8.83
N LYS A 15 -10.43 -0.97 -8.44
CA LYS A 15 -11.28 0.04 -9.03
C LYS A 15 -12.36 -0.39 -10.04
N ALA A 16 -12.11 -1.30 -10.94
CA ALA A 16 -13.10 -1.73 -11.95
C ALA A 16 -13.26 -3.23 -12.06
N GLY A 17 -12.56 -4.01 -11.28
CA GLY A 17 -12.72 -5.46 -11.29
C GLY A 17 -12.47 -6.15 -12.61
N THR A 18 -11.70 -5.55 -13.53
CA THR A 18 -11.43 -6.16 -14.82
C THR A 18 -10.38 -7.26 -14.68
N ARG A 19 -10.39 -8.18 -15.64
CA ARG A 19 -9.39 -9.24 -15.67
C ARG A 19 -7.97 -8.68 -15.75
N LYS A 20 -7.80 -7.58 -16.45
CA LYS A 20 -6.49 -6.92 -16.56
C LYS A 20 -5.97 -6.47 -15.20
N VAL A 21 -6.82 -5.87 -14.41
CA VAL A 21 -6.44 -5.40 -13.09
C VAL A 21 -6.07 -6.57 -12.20
N GLN A 22 -6.86 -7.64 -12.24
CA GLN A 22 -6.58 -8.84 -11.44
C GLN A 22 -5.27 -9.49 -11.84
N LYS A 23 -4.99 -9.55 -13.14
CA LYS A 23 -3.75 -10.11 -13.63
C LYS A 23 -2.55 -9.31 -13.17
N ARG A 24 -2.66 -7.99 -13.21
CA ARG A 24 -1.57 -7.12 -12.74
C ARG A 24 -1.34 -7.28 -11.26
N TRP A 25 -2.40 -7.40 -10.49
CA TRP A 25 -2.25 -7.62 -9.05
C TRP A 25 -1.51 -8.92 -8.78
N LYS A 26 -1.83 -9.97 -9.52
CA LYS A 26 -1.12 -11.23 -9.38
C LYS A 26 0.37 -11.08 -9.70
N GLU A 27 0.69 -10.35 -10.77
CA GLU A 27 2.08 -10.09 -11.14
C GLU A 27 2.82 -9.29 -10.07
N ILE A 28 2.15 -8.31 -9.50
CA ILE A 28 2.73 -7.50 -8.43
C ILE A 28 3.06 -8.36 -7.22
N LYS A 29 2.13 -9.25 -6.83
CA LYS A 29 2.36 -10.14 -5.70
C LYS A 29 3.53 -11.08 -5.96
N GLU A 30 3.59 -11.65 -7.16
CA GLU A 30 4.69 -12.55 -7.51
C GLU A 30 6.02 -11.82 -7.49
N TYR A 31 6.05 -10.58 -7.93
CA TYR A 31 7.28 -9.80 -7.91
C TYR A 31 7.71 -9.49 -6.48
N MET A 32 6.78 -9.08 -5.63
CA MET A 32 7.11 -8.84 -4.23
C MET A 32 7.64 -10.11 -3.56
N ASP A 33 7.03 -11.25 -3.86
CA ASP A 33 7.48 -12.52 -3.31
C ASP A 33 8.90 -12.83 -3.77
N SER A 34 9.20 -12.56 -5.03
CA SER A 34 10.54 -12.83 -5.58
C SER A 34 11.61 -11.93 -4.95
N LYS A 35 11.22 -10.76 -4.46
CA LYS A 35 12.15 -9.84 -3.80
C LYS A 35 12.24 -10.06 -2.31
N GLY A 36 11.53 -11.05 -1.78
CA GLY A 36 11.58 -11.35 -0.36
C GLY A 36 10.85 -10.36 0.52
N VAL A 37 9.91 -9.60 -0.04
CA VAL A 37 9.14 -8.63 0.74
C VAL A 37 8.16 -9.37 1.63
N SER A 38 8.16 -9.03 2.91
CA SER A 38 7.17 -9.56 3.84
C SER A 38 5.98 -8.59 3.84
N TYR A 39 4.79 -9.11 3.55
CA TYR A 39 3.61 -8.24 3.48
C TYR A 39 2.33 -9.01 3.76
N ASP A 40 1.35 -8.28 4.25
CA ASP A 40 -0.04 -8.72 4.27
C ASP A 40 -0.80 -7.83 3.29
N TYR A 41 -1.88 -8.33 2.72
CA TYR A 41 -2.65 -7.49 1.82
C TYR A 41 -4.14 -7.61 2.12
N VAL A 42 -4.86 -6.52 1.81
CA VAL A 42 -6.31 -6.47 1.92
C VAL A 42 -6.85 -5.83 0.64
N GLN A 43 -8.05 -6.21 0.25
CA GLN A 43 -8.69 -5.68 -0.93
C GLN A 43 -9.79 -4.71 -0.52
N SER A 44 -9.79 -3.52 -1.10
CA SER A 44 -10.88 -2.59 -0.85
C SER A 44 -12.08 -2.98 -1.72
N GLU A 45 -13.26 -2.91 -1.16
CA GLU A 45 -14.46 -3.39 -1.83
C GLU A 45 -15.47 -2.32 -2.16
N GLY A 46 -15.20 -1.08 -1.83
CA GLY A 46 -16.17 -0.06 -2.12
C GLY A 46 -15.70 1.32 -1.73
N PHE A 47 -16.61 2.24 -1.85
CA PHE A 47 -16.35 3.63 -1.55
C PHE A 47 -15.99 3.81 -0.08
N GLY A 48 -14.91 4.53 0.18
CA GLY A 48 -14.48 4.77 1.56
C GLY A 48 -13.71 3.62 2.19
N SER A 49 -13.60 2.48 1.53
CA SER A 49 -12.97 1.33 2.18
C SER A 49 -11.45 1.47 2.26
N VAL A 50 -10.81 2.19 1.32
CA VAL A 50 -9.36 2.41 1.40
C VAL A 50 -9.02 3.21 2.65
N GLU A 51 -9.77 4.26 2.92
CA GLU A 51 -9.55 5.07 4.12
C GLU A 51 -9.69 4.23 5.39
N ARG A 52 -10.75 3.43 5.47
CA ARG A 52 -10.99 2.57 6.63
C ARG A 52 -9.90 1.53 6.80
N LEU A 53 -9.52 0.88 5.70
CA LEU A 53 -8.51 -0.17 5.75
C LEU A 53 -7.14 0.38 6.15
N ALA A 54 -6.78 1.55 5.63
CA ALA A 54 -5.50 2.17 5.98
C ALA A 54 -5.45 2.50 7.48
N GLY A 55 -6.55 3.01 8.02
CA GLY A 55 -6.63 3.28 9.45
C GLY A 55 -6.49 2.02 10.29
N ILE A 56 -7.11 0.92 9.84
CA ILE A 56 -7.01 -0.36 10.54
C ILE A 56 -5.57 -0.87 10.51
N LEU A 57 -4.92 -0.80 9.36
CA LEU A 57 -3.53 -1.25 9.26
C LEU A 57 -2.62 -0.42 10.17
N ALA A 58 -2.81 0.90 10.18
CA ALA A 58 -2.02 1.76 11.05
C ALA A 58 -2.24 1.42 12.52
N ASN A 59 -3.50 1.21 12.92
CA ASN A 59 -3.81 0.85 14.30
C ASN A 59 -3.23 -0.50 14.70
N ASN A 60 -3.05 -1.40 13.72
CA ASN A 60 -2.49 -2.72 13.99
C ASN A 60 -0.97 -2.74 14.03
N GLY A 61 -0.33 -1.61 13.79
CA GLY A 61 1.12 -1.51 13.95
C GLY A 61 1.94 -1.60 12.68
N TYR A 62 1.30 -1.61 11.51
CA TYR A 62 2.07 -1.57 10.26
C TYR A 62 2.76 -0.23 10.13
N ARG A 63 4.06 -0.26 9.84
CA ARG A 63 4.86 0.94 9.69
C ARG A 63 5.09 1.32 8.23
N THR A 64 4.72 0.45 7.29
CA THR A 64 4.78 0.72 5.86
C THR A 64 3.47 0.29 5.26
N ILE A 65 2.77 1.23 4.63
CA ILE A 65 1.46 0.97 4.04
C ILE A 65 1.55 1.35 2.56
N VAL A 66 1.24 0.41 1.69
CA VAL A 66 1.36 0.59 0.24
C VAL A 66 -0.01 0.41 -0.38
N VAL A 67 -0.39 1.35 -1.23
CA VAL A 67 -1.68 1.32 -1.92
C VAL A 67 -1.45 0.98 -3.38
N VAL A 68 -2.14 -0.04 -3.86
CA VAL A 68 -2.15 -0.36 -5.29
C VAL A 68 -3.42 0.26 -5.87
N GLY A 69 -3.27 1.39 -6.55
CA GLY A 69 -4.43 2.15 -7.02
C GLY A 69 -4.02 3.44 -7.67
N GLY A 70 -4.88 4.42 -7.60
CA GLY A 70 -4.63 5.76 -8.15
C GLY A 70 -4.41 6.80 -7.06
N ASP A 71 -4.30 8.05 -7.48
CA ASP A 71 -4.05 9.16 -6.55
C ASP A 71 -5.17 9.32 -5.54
N GLY A 72 -6.41 9.06 -5.94
CA GLY A 72 -7.53 9.14 -5.02
C GLY A 72 -7.42 8.12 -3.90
N ALA A 73 -7.01 6.89 -4.26
CA ALA A 73 -6.81 5.85 -3.25
C ALA A 73 -5.67 6.21 -2.30
N LEU A 74 -4.61 6.79 -2.83
CA LEU A 74 -3.50 7.23 -1.98
C LEU A 74 -3.96 8.31 -1.00
N ASN A 75 -4.71 9.27 -1.48
CA ASN A 75 -5.23 10.35 -0.63
C ASN A 75 -6.15 9.78 0.46
N ASP A 76 -7.00 8.82 0.11
CA ASP A 76 -7.88 8.18 1.08
C ASP A 76 -7.07 7.44 2.14
N ALA A 77 -6.00 6.75 1.73
CA ALA A 77 -5.15 6.04 2.68
C ALA A 77 -4.48 7.01 3.66
N ILE A 78 -3.99 8.13 3.16
CA ILE A 78 -3.37 9.14 4.01
C ILE A 78 -4.38 9.65 5.03
N ASN A 79 -5.59 9.96 4.58
CA ASN A 79 -6.64 10.43 5.49
C ASN A 79 -6.98 9.39 6.55
N GLY A 80 -7.03 8.12 6.16
CA GLY A 80 -7.32 7.05 7.09
C GLY A 80 -6.25 6.90 8.17
N ILE A 81 -4.99 7.01 7.78
CA ILE A 81 -3.89 6.91 8.74
C ILE A 81 -3.91 8.12 9.67
N MET A 82 -4.11 9.31 9.12
CA MET A 82 -4.14 10.52 9.95
C MET A 82 -5.29 10.51 10.95
N SER A 83 -6.42 9.89 10.58
CA SER A 83 -7.57 9.78 11.47
C SER A 83 -7.49 8.61 12.44
N SER A 84 -6.49 7.76 12.29
CA SER A 84 -6.35 6.58 13.13
C SER A 84 -5.84 6.94 14.52
N ASN A 85 -5.86 5.94 15.41
CA ASN A 85 -5.30 6.09 16.74
C ASN A 85 -3.88 5.56 16.85
N ALA A 86 -3.22 5.34 15.71
CA ALA A 86 -1.88 4.81 15.68
C ALA A 86 -0.89 5.75 16.36
N GLU A 87 0.07 5.18 17.05
CA GLU A 87 1.13 5.96 17.66
C GLU A 87 2.17 6.30 16.60
N LYS A 88 2.78 7.48 16.74
CA LYS A 88 3.89 7.91 15.88
C LYS A 88 3.53 7.83 14.39
N LYS A 89 2.37 8.37 14.04
CA LYS A 89 1.92 8.36 12.65
C LYS A 89 2.95 8.94 11.69
N GLU A 90 3.72 9.91 12.15
CA GLU A 90 4.75 10.56 11.34
C GLU A 90 5.87 9.60 10.94
N GLU A 91 5.96 8.45 11.57
CA GLU A 91 6.96 7.44 11.24
C GLU A 91 6.44 6.37 10.29
N ILE A 92 5.17 6.45 9.89
CA ILE A 92 4.61 5.49 8.96
C ILE A 92 4.97 5.92 7.54
N ALA A 93 5.63 5.03 6.81
CA ALA A 93 5.94 5.26 5.40
C ALA A 93 4.73 4.85 4.56
N ILE A 94 4.43 5.62 3.53
CA ILE A 94 3.34 5.28 2.63
C ILE A 94 3.84 5.35 1.20
N GLY A 95 3.38 4.43 0.39
CA GLY A 95 3.74 4.39 -1.02
C GLY A 95 2.55 4.02 -1.87
N ILE A 96 2.72 4.21 -3.17
CA ILE A 96 1.69 3.88 -4.12
C ILE A 96 2.27 3.05 -5.26
N ILE A 97 1.52 2.06 -5.69
CA ILE A 97 1.81 1.30 -6.90
C ILE A 97 0.66 1.60 -7.85
N PRO A 98 0.91 2.33 -8.95
CA PRO A 98 -0.17 2.69 -9.85
C PRO A 98 -0.80 1.47 -10.53
N ASN A 99 -2.11 1.44 -10.61
CA ASN A 99 -2.83 0.34 -11.26
C ASN A 99 -2.42 0.12 -12.71
N GLY A 100 -2.02 1.18 -13.41
CA GLY A 100 -1.72 1.09 -14.83
C GLY A 100 -0.31 0.72 -15.18
N ILE A 101 0.50 0.31 -14.20
CA ILE A 101 1.93 0.19 -14.43
C ILE A 101 2.35 -0.96 -15.36
N GLY A 102 1.55 -2.04 -15.41
CA GLY A 102 1.77 -3.11 -16.37
C GLY A 102 3.16 -3.73 -16.31
N ASN A 103 3.79 -3.86 -17.49
CA ASN A 103 5.06 -4.55 -17.61
C ASN A 103 6.24 -3.77 -17.04
N ASP A 104 6.03 -2.52 -16.69
CA ASP A 104 7.11 -1.68 -16.16
C ASP A 104 7.23 -1.76 -14.64
N PHE A 105 6.53 -2.69 -14.01
CA PHE A 105 6.53 -2.74 -12.55
C PHE A 105 7.92 -2.95 -11.96
N ALA A 106 8.72 -3.82 -12.56
CA ALA A 106 10.07 -4.07 -12.04
C ALA A 106 10.90 -2.80 -12.03
N ARG A 107 10.82 -2.01 -13.09
CA ARG A 107 11.54 -0.74 -13.16
C ARG A 107 10.99 0.26 -12.15
N TYR A 108 9.68 0.32 -12.03
CA TYR A 108 9.05 1.18 -11.03
C TYR A 108 9.52 0.81 -9.62
N TRP A 109 9.60 -0.49 -9.34
CA TRP A 109 10.08 -0.98 -8.05
C TRP A 109 11.46 -0.42 -7.74
N GLU A 110 12.39 -0.57 -8.67
CA GLU A 110 13.76 -0.13 -8.44
C GLU A 110 13.85 1.38 -8.26
N LEU A 111 13.10 2.14 -9.04
CA LEU A 111 13.20 3.58 -9.01
C LEU A 111 12.42 4.23 -7.88
N ASN A 112 11.39 3.58 -7.38
CA ASN A 112 10.49 4.22 -6.42
C ASN A 112 10.32 3.45 -5.12
N LEU A 113 10.03 2.16 -5.17
CA LEU A 113 9.71 1.42 -3.97
C LEU A 113 10.94 0.94 -3.21
N GLU A 114 11.95 0.48 -3.93
CA GLU A 114 13.13 -0.07 -3.26
C GLU A 114 13.97 1.03 -2.61
N TYR A 115 14.10 2.16 -3.28
CA TYR A 115 15.02 3.22 -2.83
C TYR A 115 14.33 4.44 -2.24
N LYS A 116 13.05 4.65 -2.55
CA LYS A 116 12.38 5.89 -2.17
C LYS A 116 11.20 5.75 -1.23
N LEU A 117 10.70 4.53 -1.03
CA LEU A 117 9.54 4.35 -0.16
C LEU A 117 9.79 4.91 1.23
N SER A 118 10.97 4.69 1.77
CA SER A 118 11.31 5.16 3.10
C SER A 118 11.34 6.69 3.23
N LEU A 119 11.33 7.39 2.09
CA LEU A 119 11.32 8.86 2.08
C LEU A 119 9.91 9.44 2.02
N ILE A 120 8.90 8.58 1.85
CA ILE A 120 7.52 9.02 1.77
C ILE A 120 6.88 8.78 3.13
N HIS A 121 6.81 9.83 3.92
CA HIS A 121 6.27 9.75 5.27
C HIS A 121 5.07 10.66 5.42
N ILE A 122 4.15 10.24 6.30
CA ILE A 122 3.04 11.07 6.66
C ILE A 122 3.53 12.02 7.74
N SER A 123 3.46 13.31 7.45
CA SER A 123 3.87 14.31 8.42
C SER A 123 2.70 15.20 8.80
N GLU A 124 2.81 15.77 9.98
CA GLU A 124 1.80 16.69 10.48
C GLU A 124 1.81 17.97 9.69
#